data_dae2f3440838c058cd15ffdeb25505a6
#
_entry.id   dae2f3440838c058cd15ffdeb25505a6
#
_cell.length_a   1.000
_cell.length_b   1.000
_cell.length_c   1.000
_cell.angle_alpha   90.00
_cell.angle_beta   90.00
_cell.angle_gamma   90.00
#
_symmetry.space_group_name_H-M   'P 1'
#
loop_
_entity.id
_entity.type
_entity.pdbx_description
1 polymer ?
#
loop_
_entity_poly.entity_id
_entity_poly.type
_entity_poly.pdbx_seq_one_letter_code
_entity_poly.pdbx_strand_id
1 'polypeptide(L)'
;MNTYIMNELKRIKMMLLSNEQPSFEAIDSAICELEMMKMEIEKHITNMPQKEEYKNIRCSAENTVQKLSEILELLDELPENKALVHDIVELIEDIGY
;
A
#
# COMPACT_ATOMS: atom_id res chain seq x y z
N MET A 1 8.79 -5.96 -10.69
CA MET A 1 8.25 -5.15 -9.68
C MET A 1 9.24 -4.78 -8.62
N ASN A 2 9.01 -3.72 -8.01
CA ASN A 2 9.91 -3.16 -7.04
C ASN A 2 9.95 -3.99 -5.76
N THR A 3 11.08 -4.65 -5.52
CA THR A 3 11.27 -5.48 -4.32
C THR A 3 11.11 -4.65 -3.04
N TYR A 4 11.48 -3.37 -3.10
CA TYR A 4 11.32 -2.46 -1.98
C TYR A 4 9.85 -2.34 -1.55
N ILE A 5 8.95 -2.13 -2.51
CA ILE A 5 7.52 -2.00 -2.21
C ILE A 5 6.98 -3.30 -1.59
N MET A 6 7.34 -4.45 -2.15
CA MET A 6 6.91 -5.74 -1.62
C MET A 6 7.40 -5.96 -0.19
N ASN A 7 8.65 -5.63 0.07
CA ASN A 7 9.23 -5.80 1.40
C ASN A 7 8.56 -4.89 2.43
N GLU A 8 8.27 -3.65 2.05
CA GLU A 8 7.61 -2.71 2.95
C GLU A 8 6.17 -3.11 3.25
N LEU A 9 5.45 -3.58 2.23
CA LEU A 9 4.08 -4.07 2.42
C LEU A 9 4.06 -5.29 3.32
N LYS A 10 5.02 -6.19 3.15
CA LYS A 10 5.15 -7.37 4.00
C LYS A 10 5.44 -6.99 5.44
N ARG A 11 6.30 -6.01 5.65
CA ARG A 11 6.63 -5.50 6.98
C ARG A 11 5.41 -4.92 7.66
N ILE A 12 4.63 -4.12 6.94
CA ILE A 12 3.40 -3.53 7.47
C ILE A 12 2.39 -4.62 7.82
N LYS A 13 2.24 -5.61 6.95
CA LYS A 13 1.36 -6.74 7.19
C LYS A 13 1.75 -7.48 8.48
N MET A 14 3.02 -7.76 8.65
CA MET A 14 3.51 -8.46 9.84
C MET A 14 3.30 -7.64 11.11
N MET A 15 3.48 -6.33 11.02
CA MET A 15 3.21 -5.43 12.13
C MET A 15 1.74 -5.49 12.55
N LEU A 16 0.83 -5.49 11.57
CA LEU A 16 -0.61 -5.53 11.84
C LEU A 16 -1.06 -6.87 12.40
N LEU A 17 -0.40 -7.96 12.00
CA LEU A 17 -0.73 -9.31 12.45
C LEU A 17 -0.07 -9.68 13.78
N SER A 18 0.81 -8.84 14.30
CA SER A 18 1.42 -9.11 15.60
C SER A 18 0.35 -9.08 16.70
N ASN A 19 0.57 -9.86 17.75
CA ASN A 19 -0.38 -9.93 18.86
C ASN A 19 -0.43 -8.65 19.68
N GLU A 20 0.54 -7.77 19.48
CA GLU A 20 0.57 -6.48 20.15
C GLU A 20 -0.16 -5.45 19.32
N GLN A 21 -0.92 -4.60 19.97
CA GLN A 21 -1.60 -3.52 19.28
C GLN A 21 -0.57 -2.53 18.75
N PRO A 22 -0.60 -2.20 17.44
CA PRO A 22 0.35 -1.23 16.88
C PRO A 22 0.22 0.12 17.58
N SER A 23 1.34 0.75 17.86
CA SER A 23 1.34 2.08 18.44
C SER A 23 0.94 3.12 17.39
N PHE A 24 0.51 4.29 17.84
CA PHE A 24 0.23 5.41 16.94
C PHE A 24 1.45 5.74 16.07
N GLU A 25 2.63 5.70 16.68
CA GLU A 25 3.87 5.98 15.95
C GLU A 25 4.12 4.97 14.84
N ALA A 26 3.86 3.69 15.09
CA ALA A 26 4.03 2.66 14.08
C ALA A 26 3.03 2.84 12.93
N ILE A 27 1.79 3.19 13.25
CA ILE A 27 0.75 3.43 12.25
C ILE A 27 1.10 4.67 11.42
N ASP A 28 1.51 5.76 12.07
CA ASP A 28 1.91 6.98 11.36
C ASP A 28 3.10 6.73 10.44
N SER A 29 4.06 5.95 10.90
CA SER A 29 5.23 5.59 10.11
C SER A 29 4.81 4.79 8.86
N ALA A 30 3.88 3.84 9.04
CA ALA A 30 3.34 3.05 7.93
C ALA A 30 2.61 3.95 6.93
N ILE A 31 1.81 4.89 7.41
CA ILE A 31 1.09 5.84 6.56
C ILE A 31 2.07 6.67 5.73
N CYS A 32 3.10 7.21 6.36
CA CYS A 32 4.11 8.01 5.66
C CYS A 32 4.82 7.19 4.57
N GLU A 33 5.19 5.96 4.87
CA GLU A 33 5.85 5.10 3.91
C GLU A 33 4.95 4.75 2.74
N LEU A 34 3.68 4.45 3.01
CA LEU A 34 2.72 4.15 1.95
C LEU A 34 2.44 5.36 1.07
N GLU A 35 2.37 6.55 1.66
CA GLU A 35 2.20 7.77 0.89
C GLU A 35 3.39 8.02 -0.05
N MET A 36 4.60 7.78 0.43
CA MET A 36 5.80 7.91 -0.39
C MET A 36 5.81 6.90 -1.53
N MET A 37 5.44 5.65 -1.25
CA MET A 37 5.36 4.62 -2.29
C MET A 37 4.32 4.98 -3.34
N LYS A 38 3.16 5.47 -2.89
CA LYS A 38 2.10 5.89 -3.79
C LYS A 38 2.57 7.01 -4.71
N MET A 39 3.23 8.01 -4.16
CA MET A 39 3.76 9.13 -4.93
C MET A 39 4.78 8.67 -5.97
N GLU A 40 5.66 7.75 -5.60
CA GLU A 40 6.64 7.22 -6.53
C GLU A 40 6.00 6.45 -7.68
N ILE A 41 4.99 5.65 -7.39
CA ILE A 41 4.27 4.91 -8.42
C ILE A 41 3.53 5.87 -9.35
N GLU A 42 2.87 6.88 -8.80
CA GLU A 42 2.17 7.89 -9.60
C GLU A 42 3.14 8.64 -10.53
N LYS A 43 4.31 8.97 -10.02
CA LYS A 43 5.34 9.63 -10.81
C LYS A 43 5.83 8.72 -11.93
N HIS A 44 5.97 7.43 -11.66
CA HIS A 44 6.37 6.45 -12.65
C HIS A 44 5.32 6.34 -13.75
N ILE A 45 4.04 6.31 -13.38
CA ILE A 45 2.93 6.27 -14.33
C ILE A 45 2.96 7.51 -15.24
N THR A 46 3.16 8.69 -14.65
CA THR A 46 3.20 9.95 -15.38
C THR A 46 4.33 9.98 -16.41
N ASN A 47 5.47 9.38 -16.08
CA ASN A 47 6.63 9.35 -16.96
C ASN A 47 6.61 8.19 -17.96
N MET A 48 5.63 7.29 -17.86
CA MET A 48 5.53 6.13 -18.73
C MET A 48 5.07 6.55 -20.13
N PRO A 49 5.70 6.02 -21.20
CA PRO A 49 5.27 6.35 -22.57
C PRO A 49 3.82 5.92 -22.82
N GLN A 50 3.12 6.74 -23.58
CA GLN A 50 1.72 6.48 -23.96
C GLN A 50 1.65 5.51 -25.15
N LYS A 51 2.24 4.33 -24.98
CA LYS A 51 2.26 3.30 -26.00
C LYS A 51 1.47 2.09 -25.53
N GLU A 52 0.88 1.37 -26.48
CA GLU A 52 0.04 0.21 -26.18
C GLU A 52 0.81 -0.88 -25.44
N GLU A 53 2.09 -1.04 -25.72
CA GLU A 53 2.93 -2.02 -25.05
C GLU A 53 3.07 -1.78 -23.54
N TYR A 54 2.84 -0.54 -23.09
CA TYR A 54 2.90 -0.18 -21.67
C TYR A 54 1.54 -0.16 -20.99
N LYS A 55 0.47 -0.43 -21.73
CA LYS A 55 -0.89 -0.34 -21.22
C LYS A 55 -1.14 -1.24 -20.02
N ASN A 56 -0.72 -2.50 -20.12
CA ASN A 56 -0.92 -3.47 -19.03
C ASN A 56 -0.13 -3.09 -17.78
N ILE A 57 1.10 -2.63 -17.96
CA ILE A 57 1.94 -2.18 -16.85
C ILE A 57 1.32 -0.97 -16.19
N ARG A 58 0.81 -0.03 -16.99
CA ARG A 58 0.16 1.17 -16.47
C ARG A 58 -1.10 0.82 -15.67
N CYS A 59 -1.94 -0.05 -16.21
CA CYS A 59 -3.16 -0.48 -15.51
C CYS A 59 -2.84 -1.16 -14.18
N SER A 60 -1.82 -2.00 -14.17
CA SER A 60 -1.39 -2.68 -12.95
C SER A 60 -0.90 -1.67 -11.90
N ALA A 61 -0.13 -0.67 -12.34
CA ALA A 61 0.37 0.37 -11.46
C ALA A 61 -0.77 1.23 -10.91
N GLU A 62 -1.73 1.58 -11.75
CA GLU A 62 -2.91 2.35 -11.33
C GLU A 62 -3.74 1.59 -10.30
N ASN A 63 -3.92 0.29 -10.50
CA ASN A 63 -4.63 -0.56 -9.55
C ASN A 63 -3.90 -0.61 -8.21
N THR A 64 -2.57 -0.66 -8.23
CA THR A 64 -1.77 -0.65 -7.02
C THR A 64 -1.94 0.67 -6.27
N VAL A 65 -1.92 1.79 -6.99
CA VAL A 65 -2.14 3.12 -6.39
C VAL A 65 -3.52 3.18 -5.73
N GLN A 66 -4.53 2.66 -6.38
CA GLN A 66 -5.88 2.63 -5.83
C GLN A 66 -5.95 1.82 -4.54
N LYS A 67 -5.33 0.64 -4.52
CA LYS A 67 -5.29 -0.19 -3.33
C LYS A 67 -4.52 0.47 -2.20
N LEU A 68 -3.41 1.12 -2.51
CA LEU A 68 -2.66 1.87 -1.50
C LEU A 68 -3.49 3.00 -0.91
N SER A 69 -4.30 3.68 -1.73
CA SER A 69 -5.21 4.72 -1.25
C SER A 69 -6.23 4.16 -0.28
N GLU A 70 -6.81 3.00 -0.58
CA GLU A 70 -7.76 2.33 0.29
C GLU A 70 -7.11 1.92 1.61
N ILE A 71 -5.90 1.38 1.54
CA ILE A 71 -5.14 1.00 2.74
C ILE A 71 -4.88 2.22 3.63
N LEU A 72 -4.52 3.36 3.02
CA LEU A 72 -4.27 4.59 3.75
C LEU A 72 -5.52 5.08 4.50
N GLU A 73 -6.68 5.00 3.85
CA GLU A 73 -7.95 5.38 4.48
C GLU A 73 -8.25 4.49 5.69
N LEU A 74 -8.06 3.18 5.53
CA LEU A 74 -8.31 2.23 6.61
C LEU A 74 -7.32 2.39 7.75
N LEU A 75 -6.06 2.68 7.47
CA LEU A 75 -5.05 2.91 8.50
C LEU A 75 -5.39 4.15 9.34
N ASP A 76 -5.97 5.16 8.71
CA ASP A 76 -6.37 6.38 9.41
C ASP A 76 -7.48 6.08 10.43
N GLU A 77 -8.35 5.13 10.13
CA GLU A 77 -9.44 4.71 11.01
C GLU A 77 -9.07 3.60 11.99
N LEU A 78 -7.94 2.95 11.77
CA LEU A 78 -7.52 1.78 12.53
C LEU A 78 -7.45 1.99 14.04
N PRO A 79 -6.97 3.16 14.55
CA PRO A 79 -6.91 3.36 16.00
C PRO A 79 -8.26 3.22 16.70
N GLU A 80 -9.34 3.51 15.99
CA GLU A 80 -10.70 3.45 16.53
C GLU A 80 -11.41 2.14 16.22
N ASN A 81 -10.94 1.41 15.19
CA ASN A 81 -11.62 0.20 14.74
C ASN A 81 -10.62 -0.91 14.41
N LYS A 82 -10.38 -1.77 15.38
CA LYS A 82 -9.41 -2.86 15.25
C LYS A 82 -9.81 -3.92 14.22
N ALA A 83 -11.08 -4.01 13.88
CA ALA A 83 -11.55 -4.98 12.88
C ALA A 83 -10.98 -4.67 11.50
N LEU A 84 -10.54 -3.44 11.25
CA LEU A 84 -9.98 -3.04 9.96
C LEU A 84 -8.63 -3.69 9.66
N VAL A 85 -7.95 -4.25 10.66
CA VAL A 85 -6.68 -4.97 10.44
C VAL A 85 -6.84 -6.05 9.38
N HIS A 86 -7.91 -6.83 9.48
CA HIS A 86 -8.17 -7.91 8.53
C HIS A 86 -8.35 -7.37 7.11
N ASP A 87 -9.13 -6.30 6.96
CA ASP A 87 -9.37 -5.69 5.66
C ASP A 87 -8.09 -5.14 5.05
N ILE A 88 -7.26 -4.50 5.86
CA ILE A 88 -5.98 -3.94 5.39
C ILE A 88 -5.06 -5.07 4.93
N VAL A 89 -4.97 -6.15 5.69
CA VAL A 89 -4.13 -7.31 5.33
C VAL A 89 -4.59 -7.92 4.01
N GLU A 90 -5.90 -8.04 3.82
CA GLU A 90 -6.45 -8.55 2.56
C GLU A 90 -6.06 -7.68 1.38
N LEU A 91 -6.14 -6.35 1.54
CA LEU A 91 -5.73 -5.43 0.48
C LEU A 91 -4.24 -5.56 0.16
N ILE A 92 -3.41 -5.71 1.18
CA ILE A 92 -1.97 -5.90 0.97
C ILE A 92 -1.70 -7.17 0.19
N GLU A 93 -2.39 -8.27 0.53
CA GLU A 93 -2.23 -9.55 -0.16
C GLU A 93 -2.71 -9.48 -1.60
N ASP A 94 -3.71 -8.65 -1.87
CA ASP A 94 -4.26 -8.46 -3.22
C ASP A 94 -3.35 -7.61 -4.12
N ILE A 95 -2.38 -6.91 -3.56
CA ILE A 95 -1.42 -6.19 -4.37
C ILE A 95 -0.49 -7.22 -5.00
N GLY A 96 -0.92 -7.74 -6.12
CA GLY A 96 -0.26 -8.82 -6.83
C GLY A 96 0.76 -8.29 -7.81
N TYR A 97 1.74 -7.79 -7.29
CA TYR A 97 2.75 -7.24 -8.17
C TYR A 97 3.76 -8.32 -8.49
#